data_3c149a104b56620588ed75ba488f821b
#
_entry.id   3c149a104b56620588ed75ba488f821b
#
_cell.length_a   1.000
_cell.length_b   1.000
_cell.length_c   1.000
_cell.angle_alpha   90.00
_cell.angle_beta   90.00
_cell.angle_gamma   90.00
#
_symmetry.space_group_name_H-M   'P 1'
#
loop_
_entity.id
_entity.type
_entity.pdbx_description
1 polymer ?
#
loop_
_entity_poly.entity_id
_entity_poly.type
_entity_poly.pdbx_seq_one_letter_code
_entity_poly.pdbx_strand_id
1 'polypeptide(L)'
;MKTDLAEVVKNTREYLGLVRKRPIAEVYDKLILHGVPGPQLPNYGDDAAVIPFKDEYLLLAADGMMTKLLQNEPYAAGKASVMVTVNDIYSMGGRPLAMVNVLASGNEAHRSKVIDGIKKGCEKLNVPMVGGHLHPDVPADAPSLSVAILGTAKKLLRSHLAEPGDDLVFAADLSGQVGCSSVTSWDANSGKTTEELLFRLETLP
;
A
#
# COMPACT_ATOMS: atom_id res chain seq x y z
N MET A 1 5.22 -19.83 28.08
CA MET A 1 6.17 -18.72 28.33
C MET A 1 5.37 -17.45 28.49
N LYS A 2 5.55 -16.70 29.60
CA LYS A 2 5.00 -15.35 29.68
C LYS A 2 5.91 -14.43 28.86
N THR A 3 5.41 -13.90 27.77
CA THR A 3 6.14 -12.91 26.98
C THR A 3 6.18 -11.60 27.76
N ASP A 4 7.37 -11.06 27.98
CA ASP A 4 7.51 -9.75 28.62
C ASP A 4 7.07 -8.66 27.64
N LEU A 5 6.03 -7.92 28.01
CA LEU A 5 5.49 -6.85 27.16
C LEU A 5 6.53 -5.76 26.87
N ALA A 6 7.41 -5.46 27.82
CA ALA A 6 8.48 -4.48 27.64
C ALA A 6 9.47 -4.93 26.56
N GLU A 7 9.77 -6.24 26.52
CA GLU A 7 10.62 -6.82 25.48
C GLU A 7 9.95 -6.78 24.11
N VAL A 8 8.65 -7.09 24.02
CA VAL A 8 7.89 -7.00 22.76
C VAL A 8 7.90 -5.57 22.22
N VAL A 9 7.61 -4.59 23.08
CA VAL A 9 7.62 -3.17 22.70
C VAL A 9 9.00 -2.73 22.22
N LYS A 10 10.06 -3.14 22.93
CA LYS A 10 11.44 -2.84 22.54
C LYS A 10 11.75 -3.42 21.15
N ASN A 11 11.51 -4.72 20.96
CA ASN A 11 11.78 -5.42 19.69
C ASN A 11 11.00 -4.80 18.53
N THR A 12 9.76 -4.39 18.75
CA THR A 12 8.96 -3.69 17.74
C THR A 12 9.57 -2.34 17.38
N ARG A 13 9.98 -1.54 18.36
CA ARG A 13 10.61 -0.23 18.12
C ARG A 13 11.96 -0.32 17.41
N GLU A 14 12.70 -1.39 17.62
CA GLU A 14 14.01 -1.65 17.02
C GLU A 14 13.91 -2.43 15.71
N TYR A 15 12.71 -2.86 15.31
CA TYR A 15 12.52 -3.58 14.07
C TYR A 15 12.98 -2.76 12.85
N LEU A 16 13.86 -3.34 12.04
CA LEU A 16 14.52 -2.65 10.93
C LEU A 16 13.52 -2.02 9.95
N GLY A 17 12.37 -2.67 9.73
CA GLY A 17 11.30 -2.16 8.89
C GLY A 17 10.74 -0.81 9.36
N LEU A 18 10.69 -0.57 10.68
CA LEU A 18 10.27 0.71 11.27
C LEU A 18 11.43 1.71 11.32
N VAL A 19 12.62 1.25 11.73
CA VAL A 19 13.80 2.11 11.88
C VAL A 19 14.16 2.80 10.56
N ARG A 20 14.11 2.09 9.44
CA ARG A 20 14.40 2.63 8.10
C ARG A 20 13.42 3.70 7.64
N LYS A 21 12.21 3.76 8.23
CA LYS A 21 11.17 4.76 7.91
C LYS A 21 11.25 6.02 8.77
N ARG A 22 12.10 6.08 9.80
CA ARG A 22 12.25 7.26 10.67
C ARG A 22 12.54 8.57 9.93
N PRO A 23 13.31 8.59 8.81
CA PRO A 23 13.55 9.82 8.07
C PRO A 23 12.28 10.51 7.52
N ILE A 24 11.14 9.81 7.49
CA ILE A 24 9.86 10.41 7.08
C ILE A 24 9.46 11.60 7.94
N ALA A 25 9.86 11.61 9.22
CA ALA A 25 9.60 12.74 10.12
C ALA A 25 10.19 14.05 9.58
N GLU A 26 11.42 14.01 9.06
CA GLU A 26 12.05 15.18 8.43
C GLU A 26 11.25 15.70 7.22
N VAL A 27 10.68 14.80 6.43
CA VAL A 27 9.84 15.17 5.29
C VAL A 27 8.60 15.91 5.76
N TYR A 28 7.92 15.40 6.78
CA TYR A 28 6.74 16.04 7.34
C TYR A 28 7.05 17.40 7.96
N ASP A 29 8.10 17.50 8.76
CA ASP A 29 8.50 18.75 9.41
C ASP A 29 8.77 19.87 8.40
N LYS A 30 9.31 19.52 7.23
CA LYS A 30 9.60 20.47 6.14
C LYS A 30 8.39 20.77 5.26
N LEU A 31 7.47 19.82 5.09
CA LEU A 31 6.32 19.98 4.19
C LEU A 31 5.06 20.51 4.88
N ILE A 32 5.03 20.59 6.22
CA ILE A 32 3.93 21.24 6.92
C ILE A 32 3.96 22.74 6.60
N LEU A 33 3.04 23.17 5.77
CA LEU A 33 2.88 24.55 5.38
C LEU A 33 1.98 25.27 6.41
N HIS A 34 2.60 25.93 7.37
CA HIS A 34 1.89 26.76 8.33
C HIS A 34 1.21 27.93 7.62
N GLY A 35 -0.09 28.11 7.89
CA GLY A 35 -0.88 29.23 7.35
C GLY A 35 -1.46 29.01 5.95
N VAL A 36 -1.28 27.86 5.33
CA VAL A 36 -2.01 27.50 4.10
C VAL A 36 -3.45 27.12 4.48
N PRO A 37 -4.48 27.78 3.92
CA PRO A 37 -5.87 27.37 4.15
C PRO A 37 -6.08 25.95 3.63
N GLY A 38 -6.57 25.08 4.48
CA GLY A 38 -6.89 23.69 4.16
C GLY A 38 -7.43 22.98 5.40
N PRO A 39 -7.98 21.77 5.24
CA PRO A 39 -8.35 20.99 6.41
C PRO A 39 -7.08 20.77 7.24
N GLN A 40 -7.11 21.27 8.48
CA GLN A 40 -6.08 20.96 9.45
C GLN A 40 -6.23 19.47 9.75
N LEU A 41 -5.38 18.68 9.12
CA LEU A 41 -5.33 17.22 9.33
C LEU A 41 -4.33 16.98 10.47
N PRO A 42 -4.80 16.82 11.70
CA PRO A 42 -3.95 16.25 12.73
C PRO A 42 -3.70 14.80 12.34
N ASN A 43 -2.49 14.34 12.53
CA ASN A 43 -2.06 12.96 12.39
C ASN A 43 -1.63 12.54 10.99
N TYR A 44 -0.42 12.94 10.65
CA TYR A 44 0.39 12.30 9.64
C TYR A 44 0.89 10.93 10.16
N GLY A 45 1.18 10.03 9.26
CA GLY A 45 1.89 8.81 9.60
C GLY A 45 1.01 7.56 9.66
N ASP A 46 -0.14 7.58 9.02
CA ASP A 46 -0.95 6.41 8.74
C ASP A 46 -0.75 5.95 7.27
N ASP A 47 -1.39 4.86 6.87
CA ASP A 47 -1.23 4.27 5.53
C ASP A 47 -1.76 5.18 4.41
N ALA A 48 -2.77 6.01 4.69
CA ALA A 48 -3.28 7.00 3.75
C ALA A 48 -3.49 8.37 4.40
N ALA A 49 -3.32 9.43 3.60
CA ALA A 49 -3.77 10.76 3.96
C ALA A 49 -5.29 10.81 4.00
N VAL A 50 -5.85 11.47 5.02
CA VAL A 50 -7.29 11.59 5.23
C VAL A 50 -7.74 13.01 4.91
N ILE A 51 -8.67 13.16 3.99
CA ILE A 51 -9.22 14.47 3.59
C ILE A 51 -10.71 14.46 3.84
N PRO A 52 -11.24 15.28 4.77
CA PRO A 52 -12.69 15.40 4.97
C PRO A 52 -13.38 15.86 3.69
N PHE A 53 -14.43 15.18 3.28
CA PHE A 53 -15.19 15.53 2.09
C PHE A 53 -16.68 15.21 2.27
N LYS A 54 -17.49 16.24 2.40
CA LYS A 54 -18.93 16.11 2.71
C LYS A 54 -19.15 15.27 3.98
N ASP A 55 -19.94 14.21 3.87
CA ASP A 55 -20.28 13.31 4.98
C ASP A 55 -19.34 12.08 5.10
N GLU A 56 -18.22 12.09 4.37
CA GLU A 56 -17.25 11.02 4.34
C GLU A 56 -15.82 11.56 4.26
N TYR A 57 -14.84 10.67 4.09
CA TYR A 57 -13.44 10.99 3.94
C TYR A 57 -12.92 10.50 2.58
N LEU A 58 -12.10 11.31 1.93
CA LEU A 58 -11.23 10.83 0.87
C LEU A 58 -9.94 10.31 1.50
N LEU A 59 -9.48 9.18 1.00
CA LEU A 59 -8.22 8.56 1.35
C LEU A 59 -7.28 8.65 0.14
N LEU A 60 -6.08 9.18 0.36
CA LEU A 60 -5.08 9.33 -0.69
C LEU A 60 -3.76 8.71 -0.23
N ALA A 61 -3.28 7.72 -0.94
CA ALA A 61 -1.99 7.07 -0.69
C ALA A 61 -1.14 7.02 -1.95
N ALA A 62 0.16 6.86 -1.79
CA ALA A 62 1.08 6.63 -2.89
C ALA A 62 2.28 5.82 -2.43
N ASP A 63 2.61 4.77 -3.18
CA ASP A 63 3.75 3.92 -2.94
C ASP A 63 4.70 3.84 -4.13
N GLY A 64 5.99 3.76 -3.82
CA GLY A 64 7.05 3.49 -4.78
C GLY A 64 7.52 2.05 -4.69
N MET A 65 7.72 1.42 -5.84
CA MET A 65 8.21 0.04 -5.90
C MET A 65 9.72 -0.04 -5.67
N MET A 66 10.14 -1.07 -4.95
CA MET A 66 11.58 -1.35 -4.76
C MET A 66 12.26 -1.57 -6.11
N THR A 67 13.28 -0.77 -6.41
CA THR A 67 14.02 -0.83 -7.67
C THR A 67 14.52 -2.25 -7.98
N LYS A 68 15.05 -2.97 -7.00
CA LYS A 68 15.55 -4.34 -7.18
C LYS A 68 14.45 -5.33 -7.60
N LEU A 69 13.24 -5.19 -7.04
CA LEU A 69 12.10 -5.99 -7.45
C LEU A 69 11.70 -5.66 -8.89
N LEU A 70 11.61 -4.37 -9.19
CA LEU A 70 11.23 -3.89 -10.51
C LEU A 70 12.22 -4.32 -11.60
N GLN A 71 13.53 -4.31 -11.30
CA GLN A 71 14.57 -4.78 -12.22
C GLN A 71 14.51 -6.29 -12.49
N ASN A 72 14.33 -7.09 -11.44
CA ASN A 72 14.44 -8.55 -11.53
C ASN A 72 13.12 -9.23 -11.91
N GLU A 73 12.02 -8.69 -11.45
CA GLU A 73 10.67 -9.29 -11.54
C GLU A 73 9.64 -8.24 -11.99
N PRO A 74 9.79 -7.66 -13.20
CA PRO A 74 8.98 -6.52 -13.64
C PRO A 74 7.47 -6.79 -13.62
N TYR A 75 7.03 -7.98 -14.00
CA TYR A 75 5.62 -8.37 -13.94
C TYR A 75 5.11 -8.42 -12.50
N ALA A 76 5.85 -9.09 -11.60
CA ALA A 76 5.49 -9.17 -10.19
C ALA A 76 5.50 -7.80 -9.52
N ALA A 77 6.47 -6.93 -9.85
CA ALA A 77 6.53 -5.56 -9.37
C ALA A 77 5.32 -4.73 -9.82
N GLY A 78 4.93 -4.84 -11.10
CA GLY A 78 3.74 -4.19 -11.63
C GLY A 78 2.47 -4.63 -10.90
N LYS A 79 2.29 -5.93 -10.66
CA LYS A 79 1.14 -6.47 -9.94
C LYS A 79 1.15 -6.05 -8.47
N ALA A 80 2.31 -6.13 -7.81
CA ALA A 80 2.46 -5.74 -6.41
C ALA A 80 2.20 -4.25 -6.18
N SER A 81 2.54 -3.37 -7.15
CA SER A 81 2.30 -1.93 -7.03
C SER A 81 0.83 -1.57 -6.86
N VAL A 82 -0.06 -2.34 -7.50
CA VAL A 82 -1.51 -2.20 -7.32
C VAL A 82 -1.94 -2.73 -5.95
N MET A 83 -1.42 -3.89 -5.55
CA MET A 83 -1.80 -4.54 -4.30
C MET A 83 -1.42 -3.70 -3.07
N VAL A 84 -0.20 -3.17 -3.02
CA VAL A 84 0.27 -2.42 -1.85
C VAL A 84 -0.55 -1.15 -1.63
N THR A 85 -0.83 -0.39 -2.69
CA THR A 85 -1.65 0.82 -2.58
C THR A 85 -3.12 0.54 -2.26
N VAL A 86 -3.68 -0.55 -2.76
CA VAL A 86 -5.04 -0.99 -2.39
C VAL A 86 -5.10 -1.37 -0.92
N ASN A 87 -4.06 -2.04 -0.40
CA ASN A 87 -3.98 -2.38 1.02
C ASN A 87 -3.98 -1.15 1.91
N ASP A 88 -3.31 -0.06 1.51
CA ASP A 88 -3.32 1.20 2.27
C ASP A 88 -4.73 1.76 2.46
N ILE A 89 -5.58 1.64 1.43
CA ILE A 89 -6.96 2.08 1.53
C ILE A 89 -7.79 1.16 2.43
N TYR A 90 -7.63 -0.16 2.28
CA TYR A 90 -8.37 -1.12 3.10
C TYR A 90 -7.97 -1.07 4.58
N SER A 91 -6.67 -0.89 4.88
CA SER A 91 -6.18 -0.76 6.26
C SER A 91 -6.81 0.41 7.01
N MET A 92 -7.17 1.47 6.27
CA MET A 92 -7.86 2.65 6.80
C MET A 92 -9.39 2.51 6.86
N GLY A 93 -9.94 1.31 6.58
CA GLY A 93 -11.39 1.07 6.53
C GLY A 93 -12.07 1.65 5.29
N GLY A 94 -11.29 1.95 4.25
CA GLY A 94 -11.75 2.58 3.03
C GLY A 94 -12.11 1.61 1.92
N ARG A 95 -12.66 2.18 0.84
CA ARG A 95 -12.91 1.49 -0.44
C ARG A 95 -12.11 2.18 -1.54
N PRO A 96 -11.26 1.45 -2.29
CA PRO A 96 -10.54 1.99 -3.42
C PRO A 96 -11.47 2.47 -4.53
N LEU A 97 -11.13 3.60 -5.16
CA LEU A 97 -11.89 4.18 -6.27
C LEU A 97 -11.12 4.09 -7.58
N ALA A 98 -9.91 4.62 -7.61
CA ALA A 98 -9.11 4.71 -8.82
C ALA A 98 -7.63 4.94 -8.50
N MET A 99 -6.77 4.61 -9.44
CA MET A 99 -5.32 4.77 -9.35
C MET A 99 -4.76 5.54 -10.54
N VAL A 100 -3.59 6.14 -10.31
CA VAL A 100 -2.70 6.65 -11.36
C VAL A 100 -1.28 6.15 -11.09
N ASN A 101 -0.45 6.05 -12.14
CA ASN A 101 0.93 5.61 -11.98
C ASN A 101 1.93 6.59 -12.57
N VAL A 102 3.17 6.51 -12.12
CA VAL A 102 4.33 7.10 -12.79
C VAL A 102 5.32 5.96 -13.03
N LEU A 103 5.54 5.64 -14.30
CA LEU A 103 6.45 4.59 -14.74
C LEU A 103 7.60 5.20 -15.52
N ALA A 104 8.82 4.92 -15.08
CA ALA A 104 10.03 5.22 -15.84
C ALA A 104 10.71 3.92 -16.25
N SER A 105 10.88 3.68 -17.55
CA SER A 105 11.56 2.49 -18.07
C SER A 105 12.00 2.71 -19.51
N GLY A 106 13.30 2.74 -19.73
CA GLY A 106 13.92 2.88 -21.05
C GLY A 106 13.94 1.60 -21.87
N ASN A 107 13.63 0.46 -21.28
CA ASN A 107 13.56 -0.83 -21.96
C ASN A 107 12.09 -1.20 -22.25
N GLU A 108 11.74 -1.31 -23.54
CA GLU A 108 10.37 -1.59 -23.95
C GLU A 108 9.85 -2.96 -23.48
N ALA A 109 10.67 -4.00 -23.59
CA ALA A 109 10.26 -5.34 -23.14
C ALA A 109 10.08 -5.43 -21.62
N HIS A 110 10.93 -4.73 -20.86
CA HIS A 110 10.79 -4.59 -19.43
C HIS A 110 9.50 -3.82 -19.08
N ARG A 111 9.28 -2.67 -19.73
CA ARG A 111 8.09 -1.82 -19.56
C ARG A 111 6.80 -2.58 -19.83
N SER A 112 6.74 -3.36 -20.92
CA SER A 112 5.59 -4.18 -21.25
C SER A 112 5.23 -5.15 -20.12
N LYS A 113 6.21 -5.85 -19.55
CA LYS A 113 5.99 -6.75 -18.41
C LYS A 113 5.45 -6.03 -17.18
N VAL A 114 5.95 -4.83 -16.88
CA VAL A 114 5.43 -4.02 -15.76
C VAL A 114 3.96 -3.68 -16.00
N ILE A 115 3.62 -3.22 -17.20
CA ILE A 115 2.25 -2.85 -17.56
C ILE A 115 1.31 -4.07 -17.50
N ASP A 116 1.75 -5.23 -17.99
CA ASP A 116 0.97 -6.47 -17.88
C ASP A 116 0.71 -6.86 -16.43
N GLY A 117 1.71 -6.66 -15.56
CA GLY A 117 1.56 -6.86 -14.12
C GLY A 117 0.55 -5.90 -13.50
N ILE A 118 0.63 -4.59 -13.81
CA ILE A 118 -0.33 -3.57 -13.34
C ILE A 118 -1.74 -3.96 -13.79
N LYS A 119 -1.91 -4.28 -15.08
CA LYS A 119 -3.20 -4.74 -15.63
C LYS A 119 -3.77 -5.90 -14.83
N LYS A 120 -2.94 -6.92 -14.57
CA LYS A 120 -3.36 -8.10 -13.80
C LYS A 120 -3.75 -7.75 -12.36
N GLY A 121 -3.02 -6.84 -11.71
CA GLY A 121 -3.37 -6.33 -10.39
C GLY A 121 -4.71 -5.62 -10.38
N CYS A 122 -4.95 -4.72 -11.34
CA CYS A 122 -6.21 -4.00 -11.50
C CYS A 122 -7.39 -4.95 -11.71
N GLU A 123 -7.24 -5.95 -12.59
CA GLU A 123 -8.27 -6.97 -12.85
C GLU A 123 -8.59 -7.77 -11.58
N LYS A 124 -7.55 -8.20 -10.84
CA LYS A 124 -7.70 -9.05 -9.66
C LYS A 124 -8.35 -8.32 -8.50
N LEU A 125 -8.02 -7.06 -8.30
CA LEU A 125 -8.50 -6.24 -7.19
C LEU A 125 -9.69 -5.35 -7.55
N ASN A 126 -10.13 -5.42 -8.82
CA ASN A 126 -11.25 -4.65 -9.37
C ASN A 126 -11.13 -3.14 -9.12
N VAL A 127 -9.92 -2.58 -9.29
CA VAL A 127 -9.65 -1.14 -9.13
C VAL A 127 -9.01 -0.62 -10.41
N PRO A 128 -9.59 0.41 -11.07
CA PRO A 128 -9.11 0.88 -12.35
C PRO A 128 -7.86 1.75 -12.22
N MET A 129 -6.93 1.59 -13.16
CA MET A 129 -5.87 2.56 -13.43
C MET A 129 -6.41 3.56 -14.46
N VAL A 130 -6.69 4.79 -14.03
CA VAL A 130 -7.41 5.79 -14.84
C VAL A 130 -6.48 6.81 -15.50
N GLY A 131 -5.19 6.76 -15.20
CA GLY A 131 -4.21 7.67 -15.77
C GLY A 131 -2.81 7.35 -15.29
N GLY A 132 -1.88 8.21 -15.66
CA GLY A 132 -0.49 8.05 -15.26
C GLY A 132 0.46 8.85 -16.13
N HIS A 133 1.74 8.63 -15.90
CA HIS A 133 2.82 9.25 -16.65
C HIS A 133 3.91 8.24 -17.00
N LEU A 134 4.51 8.40 -18.18
CA LEU A 134 5.58 7.54 -18.67
C LEU A 134 6.82 8.37 -18.98
N HIS A 135 7.98 7.94 -18.45
CA HIS A 135 9.30 8.41 -18.83
C HIS A 135 10.04 7.28 -19.57
N PRO A 136 10.06 7.29 -20.91
CA PRO A 136 10.72 6.24 -21.70
C PRO A 136 12.24 6.47 -21.84
N ASP A 137 12.73 7.64 -21.51
CA ASP A 137 14.08 8.16 -21.74
C ASP A 137 15.05 8.01 -20.55
N VAL A 138 14.72 7.09 -19.64
CA VAL A 138 15.61 6.75 -18.51
C VAL A 138 16.58 5.63 -18.90
N PRO A 139 17.74 5.50 -18.23
CA PRO A 139 18.63 4.36 -18.40
C PRO A 139 17.90 3.03 -18.20
N ALA A 140 18.23 2.01 -19.00
CA ALA A 140 17.56 0.72 -18.97
C ALA A 140 17.68 0.00 -17.61
N ASP A 141 18.74 0.29 -16.86
CA ASP A 141 19.06 -0.28 -15.55
C ASP A 141 18.53 0.56 -14.37
N ALA A 142 17.86 1.67 -14.65
CA ALA A 142 17.32 2.58 -13.63
C ALA A 142 15.78 2.75 -13.73
N PRO A 143 15.00 1.66 -13.79
CA PRO A 143 13.55 1.79 -13.83
C PRO A 143 13.00 2.27 -12.49
N SER A 144 11.88 2.99 -12.53
CA SER A 144 11.10 3.33 -11.34
C SER A 144 9.60 3.22 -11.60
N LEU A 145 8.86 2.88 -10.57
CA LEU A 145 7.40 2.77 -10.61
C LEU A 145 6.84 3.29 -9.30
N SER A 146 5.88 4.19 -9.39
CA SER A 146 5.05 4.61 -8.28
C SER A 146 3.59 4.57 -8.68
N VAL A 147 2.72 4.24 -7.73
CA VAL A 147 1.26 4.23 -7.91
C VAL A 147 0.65 5.09 -6.83
N ALA A 148 -0.25 5.98 -7.20
CA ALA A 148 -1.09 6.71 -6.28
C ALA A 148 -2.53 6.22 -6.41
N ILE A 149 -3.25 6.17 -5.28
CA ILE A 149 -4.60 5.65 -5.17
C ILE A 149 -5.50 6.64 -4.43
N LEU A 150 -6.72 6.75 -4.90
CA LEU A 150 -7.80 7.44 -4.22
C LEU A 150 -8.82 6.41 -3.73
N GLY A 151 -9.28 6.59 -2.50
CA GLY A 151 -10.36 5.83 -1.91
C GLY A 151 -11.30 6.71 -1.10
N THR A 152 -12.36 6.13 -0.55
CA THR A 152 -13.29 6.78 0.38
C THR A 152 -13.54 5.93 1.60
N ALA A 153 -13.88 6.57 2.73
CA ALA A 153 -14.31 5.90 3.96
C ALA A 153 -15.39 6.71 4.68
N LYS A 154 -16.40 6.04 5.21
CA LYS A 154 -17.38 6.64 6.11
C LYS A 154 -16.92 6.62 7.57
N LYS A 155 -16.19 5.59 7.94
CA LYS A 155 -15.53 5.44 9.23
C LYS A 155 -14.06 5.15 8.97
N LEU A 156 -13.19 5.68 9.81
CA LEU A 156 -11.75 5.51 9.69
C LEU A 156 -11.28 4.44 10.68
N LEU A 157 -10.46 3.53 10.18
CA LEU A 157 -9.58 2.69 10.99
C LEU A 157 -8.21 3.34 11.01
N ARG A 158 -7.69 3.65 12.19
CA ARG A 158 -6.39 4.31 12.33
C ARG A 158 -5.53 3.58 13.33
N SER A 159 -4.25 3.49 13.02
CA SER A 159 -3.26 2.75 13.81
C SER A 159 -3.13 3.21 15.27
N HIS A 160 -3.55 4.44 15.57
CA HIS A 160 -3.44 5.04 16.90
C HIS A 160 -4.75 5.13 17.68
N LEU A 161 -5.85 4.57 17.17
CA LEU A 161 -7.16 4.61 17.82
C LEU A 161 -7.49 3.36 18.64
N ALA A 162 -6.60 2.36 18.66
CA ALA A 162 -6.82 1.17 19.47
C ALA A 162 -6.80 1.51 20.97
N GLU A 163 -7.77 0.99 21.71
CA GLU A 163 -7.96 1.23 23.14
C GLU A 163 -7.85 -0.06 23.96
N PRO A 164 -7.52 0.05 25.25
CA PRO A 164 -7.55 -1.12 26.13
C PRO A 164 -8.97 -1.73 26.19
N GLY A 165 -9.08 -3.00 25.83
CA GLY A 165 -10.35 -3.70 25.75
C GLY A 165 -10.79 -4.02 24.33
N ASP A 166 -10.11 -3.48 23.32
CA ASP A 166 -10.32 -3.86 21.92
C ASP A 166 -9.82 -5.28 21.66
N ASP A 167 -10.51 -5.99 20.78
CA ASP A 167 -10.09 -7.31 20.33
C ASP A 167 -8.99 -7.21 19.26
N LEU A 168 -7.93 -7.99 19.43
CA LEU A 168 -6.90 -8.17 18.41
C LEU A 168 -7.29 -9.32 17.49
N VAL A 169 -7.73 -9.00 16.29
CA VAL A 169 -8.11 -10.00 15.27
C VAL A 169 -6.96 -10.27 14.33
N PHE A 170 -6.57 -11.54 14.20
CA PHE A 170 -5.57 -12.00 13.24
C PHE A 170 -6.24 -12.85 12.17
N ALA A 171 -6.24 -12.36 10.91
CA ALA A 171 -6.74 -13.08 9.76
C ALA A 171 -5.59 -13.59 8.90
N ALA A 172 -5.50 -14.89 8.66
CA ALA A 172 -4.45 -15.49 7.84
C ALA A 172 -5.00 -16.62 6.97
N ASP A 173 -4.57 -16.71 5.73
CA ASP A 173 -4.77 -17.86 4.86
C ASP A 173 -3.47 -18.67 4.78
N LEU A 174 -3.43 -19.79 5.45
CA LEU A 174 -2.27 -20.69 5.49
C LEU A 174 -2.22 -21.64 4.28
N SER A 175 -3.24 -21.63 3.42
CA SER A 175 -3.28 -22.42 2.17
C SER A 175 -2.68 -21.68 0.97
N GLY A 176 -2.10 -20.51 1.19
CA GLY A 176 -1.43 -19.73 0.16
C GLY A 176 -0.26 -20.49 -0.48
N GLN A 177 -0.05 -20.29 -1.78
CA GLN A 177 1.08 -20.87 -2.50
C GLN A 177 2.27 -19.90 -2.46
N VAL A 178 3.44 -20.44 -2.14
CA VAL A 178 4.70 -19.70 -2.27
C VAL A 178 5.00 -19.54 -3.76
N GLY A 179 5.28 -18.31 -4.20
CA GLY A 179 5.75 -18.05 -5.57
C GLY A 179 7.10 -18.73 -5.86
N CYS A 180 7.47 -18.80 -7.11
CA CYS A 180 8.71 -19.48 -7.55
C CYS A 180 10.00 -18.77 -7.14
N SER A 181 9.93 -17.53 -6.64
CA SER A 181 11.05 -16.83 -6.01
C SER A 181 10.66 -16.24 -4.66
N SER A 182 11.64 -15.98 -3.79
CA SER A 182 11.40 -15.36 -2.48
C SER A 182 10.78 -13.96 -2.57
N VAL A 183 10.89 -13.34 -3.74
CA VAL A 183 10.36 -12.01 -4.02
C VAL A 183 8.92 -12.09 -4.52
N THR A 184 8.58 -13.15 -5.25
CA THR A 184 7.24 -13.42 -5.76
C THR A 184 6.30 -14.00 -4.70
N SER A 185 6.79 -14.29 -3.49
CA SER A 185 5.89 -14.62 -2.35
C SER A 185 4.89 -13.50 -2.07
N TRP A 186 5.17 -12.29 -2.49
CA TRP A 186 4.24 -11.16 -2.50
C TRP A 186 3.11 -11.31 -3.52
N ASP A 187 3.28 -12.17 -4.48
CA ASP A 187 2.25 -12.54 -5.43
C ASP A 187 1.31 -13.60 -4.82
N ALA A 188 1.08 -13.53 -3.52
CA ALA A 188 0.22 -14.45 -2.81
C ALA A 188 -1.08 -14.67 -3.60
N ASN A 189 -1.00 -15.63 -4.49
CA ASN A 189 -2.11 -16.00 -5.33
C ASN A 189 -3.00 -16.92 -4.50
N SER A 190 -3.76 -16.33 -3.57
CA SER A 190 -4.70 -17.10 -2.76
C SER A 190 -5.77 -17.79 -3.61
N GLY A 191 -5.83 -17.48 -4.91
CA GLY A 191 -6.89 -17.94 -5.80
C GLY A 191 -8.26 -17.32 -5.47
N LYS A 192 -8.35 -16.48 -4.44
CA LYS A 192 -9.59 -15.84 -4.00
C LYS A 192 -9.73 -14.46 -4.60
N THR A 193 -10.96 -14.07 -4.89
CA THR A 193 -11.29 -12.71 -5.32
C THR A 193 -11.29 -11.77 -4.10
N THR A 194 -11.17 -10.47 -4.37
CA THR A 194 -11.31 -9.44 -3.33
C THR A 194 -12.66 -9.55 -2.60
N GLU A 195 -13.72 -9.86 -3.33
CA GLU A 195 -15.06 -10.05 -2.77
C GLU A 195 -15.12 -11.22 -1.81
N GLU A 196 -14.50 -12.36 -2.14
CA GLU A 196 -14.42 -13.52 -1.25
C GLU A 196 -13.62 -13.24 0.02
N LEU A 197 -12.56 -12.43 -0.07
CA LEU A 197 -11.79 -12.00 1.09
C LEU A 197 -12.57 -11.01 1.96
N LEU A 198 -13.22 -10.02 1.35
CA LEU A 198 -14.06 -9.05 2.05
C LEU A 198 -15.28 -9.70 2.70
N PHE A 199 -15.95 -10.62 1.99
CA PHE A 199 -17.08 -11.37 2.54
C PHE A 199 -16.69 -12.13 3.82
N ARG A 200 -15.50 -12.73 3.85
CA ARG A 200 -15.00 -13.40 5.05
C ARG A 200 -14.73 -12.46 6.21
N LEU A 201 -14.20 -11.27 5.94
CA LEU A 201 -13.98 -10.24 6.96
C LEU A 201 -15.30 -9.66 7.50
N GLU A 202 -16.30 -9.50 6.64
CA GLU A 202 -17.63 -9.01 7.04
C GLU A 202 -18.44 -10.06 7.83
N THR A 203 -18.12 -11.35 7.71
CA THR A 203 -18.82 -12.45 8.38
C THR A 203 -18.13 -12.95 9.66
N LEU A 204 -17.00 -12.37 10.03
CA LEU A 204 -16.39 -12.63 11.34
C LEU A 204 -17.28 -12.04 12.44
N PRO A 205 -17.55 -12.80 13.51
CA PRO A 205 -18.41 -12.36 14.62
C PRO A 205 -17.80 -11.17 15.37
#